data_0ab15a5416f0fa5fda256e544dabd564
#
_entry.id   0ab15a5416f0fa5fda256e544dabd564
#
_cell.length_a   1.000
_cell.length_b   1.000
_cell.length_c   1.000
_cell.angle_alpha   90.00
_cell.angle_beta   90.00
_cell.angle_gamma   90.00
#
_symmetry.space_group_name_H-M   'P 1'
#
loop_
_entity.id
_entity.type
_entity.pdbx_description
1 polymer ?
#
loop_
_entity_poly.entity_id
_entity_poly.type
_entity_poly.pdbx_seq_one_letter_code
_entity_poly.pdbx_strand_id
1 'polypeptide(L)'
;MNVIDAVKNRRATKQFDADFKIPREEKKALLEDALQYTPSAFNLQHWRLLVVDDVKQRQALRKVGWDQPQITDSAMLIVLCADINVWESEVKTIWQDANPEVRDIMCSAVDSYYRNKPQVQRDEIMRSAGLFAQTLMLLAQERGFDSCPMDGFDFAEVAKTINLPDHYAICLMIAIGKGKGKPFPRLGKLSFDKAVTFDHF
;
A
#
# COMPACT_ATOMS: atom_id res chain seq x y z
N MET A 1 8.26 18.95 -6.88
CA MET A 1 8.71 18.02 -7.96
C MET A 1 7.54 17.78 -8.90
N ASN A 2 7.74 17.63 -10.23
CA ASN A 2 6.63 17.22 -11.09
C ASN A 2 6.44 15.70 -11.09
N VAL A 3 5.29 15.22 -11.57
CA VAL A 3 4.92 13.79 -11.50
C VAL A 3 5.95 12.89 -12.20
N ILE A 4 6.42 13.28 -13.39
CA ILE A 4 7.37 12.47 -14.15
C ILE A 4 8.73 12.36 -13.45
N ASP A 5 9.14 13.38 -12.73
CA ASP A 5 10.37 13.37 -11.93
C ASP A 5 10.21 12.42 -10.72
N ALA A 6 9.07 12.45 -10.03
CA ALA A 6 8.79 11.51 -8.94
C ALA A 6 8.82 10.06 -9.45
N VAL A 7 8.17 9.78 -10.58
CA VAL A 7 8.17 8.44 -11.21
C VAL A 7 9.59 8.00 -11.61
N LYS A 8 10.39 8.90 -12.22
CA LYS A 8 11.76 8.60 -12.65
C LYS A 8 12.72 8.41 -11.48
N ASN A 9 12.57 9.19 -10.41
CA ASN A 9 13.50 9.20 -9.28
C ASN A 9 13.19 8.13 -8.24
N ARG A 10 11.91 7.74 -8.07
CA ARG A 10 11.53 6.70 -7.12
C ARG A 10 12.25 5.38 -7.40
N ARG A 11 12.93 4.84 -6.39
CA ARG A 11 13.67 3.56 -6.44
C ARG A 11 13.28 2.69 -5.24
N ALA A 12 13.44 1.37 -5.39
CA ALA A 12 13.36 0.44 -4.26
C ALA A 12 14.65 0.51 -3.45
N THR A 13 14.66 1.33 -2.41
CA THR A 13 15.82 1.58 -1.56
C THR A 13 15.98 0.44 -0.55
N LYS A 14 17.14 -0.22 -0.55
CA LYS A 14 17.39 -1.40 0.31
C LYS A 14 18.10 -1.07 1.63
N GLN A 15 18.78 0.06 1.70
CA GLN A 15 19.52 0.49 2.88
C GLN A 15 19.05 1.88 3.30
N PHE A 16 18.61 2.01 4.53
CA PHE A 16 18.14 3.27 5.10
C PHE A 16 19.08 3.79 6.17
N ASP A 17 19.04 5.09 6.40
CA ASP A 17 19.69 5.73 7.53
C ASP A 17 18.82 5.54 8.78
N ALA A 18 19.27 4.66 9.69
CA ALA A 18 18.55 4.32 10.91
C ALA A 18 18.44 5.51 11.89
N ASP A 19 19.31 6.50 11.76
CA ASP A 19 19.30 7.69 12.62
C ASP A 19 18.34 8.76 12.08
N PHE A 20 17.97 8.70 10.80
CA PHE A 20 17.02 9.61 10.19
C PHE A 20 15.60 9.36 10.73
N LYS A 21 14.93 10.42 11.13
CA LYS A 21 13.56 10.36 11.65
C LYS A 21 12.63 11.26 10.84
N ILE A 22 11.42 10.78 10.62
CA ILE A 22 10.32 11.57 10.06
C ILE A 22 9.42 11.99 11.25
N PRO A 23 9.18 13.29 11.45
CA PRO A 23 8.27 13.76 12.48
C PRO A 23 6.87 13.15 12.33
N ARG A 24 6.17 12.93 13.45
CA ARG A 24 4.85 12.30 13.45
C ARG A 24 3.83 13.04 12.57
N GLU A 25 3.86 14.37 12.62
CA GLU A 25 2.96 15.20 11.81
C GLU A 25 3.24 15.07 10.31
N GLU A 26 4.50 14.90 9.92
CA GLU A 26 4.88 14.68 8.53
C GLU A 26 4.49 13.28 8.05
N LYS A 27 4.66 12.24 8.91
CA LYS A 27 4.13 10.90 8.63
C LYS A 27 2.61 10.96 8.42
N LYS A 28 1.89 11.66 9.31
CA LYS A 28 0.44 11.83 9.24
C LYS A 28 0.03 12.53 7.95
N ALA A 29 0.62 13.68 7.63
CA ALA A 29 0.30 14.43 6.42
C ALA A 29 0.56 13.62 5.13
N LEU A 30 1.65 12.83 5.10
CA LEU A 30 1.94 11.95 3.97
C LEU A 30 0.87 10.86 3.80
N LEU A 31 0.41 10.28 4.90
CA LEU A 31 -0.62 9.25 4.88
C LEU A 31 -2.00 9.83 4.54
N GLU A 32 -2.35 11.01 5.07
CA GLU A 32 -3.60 11.71 4.75
C GLU A 32 -3.70 12.01 3.26
N ASP A 33 -2.66 12.52 2.63
CA ASP A 33 -2.64 12.74 1.18
C ASP A 33 -2.82 11.44 0.40
N ALA A 34 -2.14 10.37 0.80
CA ALA A 34 -2.29 9.08 0.14
C ALA A 34 -3.70 8.50 0.30
N LEU A 35 -4.30 8.62 1.49
CA LEU A 35 -5.68 8.19 1.76
C LEU A 35 -6.69 9.00 0.96
N GLN A 36 -6.50 10.32 0.87
CA GLN A 36 -7.43 11.24 0.21
C GLN A 36 -7.47 11.08 -1.31
N TYR A 37 -6.31 10.82 -1.94
CA TYR A 37 -6.18 10.93 -3.40
C TYR A 37 -5.98 9.61 -4.12
N THR A 38 -5.92 8.48 -3.41
CA THR A 38 -5.83 7.16 -4.06
C THR A 38 -7.20 6.68 -4.53
N PRO A 39 -7.37 6.32 -5.80
CA PRO A 39 -8.60 5.72 -6.28
C PRO A 39 -8.75 4.27 -5.84
N SER A 40 -10.00 3.80 -5.69
CA SER A 40 -10.32 2.39 -5.47
C SER A 40 -11.65 2.03 -6.13
N ALA A 41 -11.89 0.74 -6.38
CA ALA A 41 -13.15 0.27 -6.92
C ALA A 41 -14.32 0.72 -6.03
N PHE A 42 -15.34 1.35 -6.64
CA PHE A 42 -16.50 1.91 -5.94
C PHE A 42 -16.16 2.88 -4.79
N ASN A 43 -14.96 3.43 -4.76
CA ASN A 43 -14.42 4.23 -3.65
C ASN A 43 -14.40 3.50 -2.30
N LEU A 44 -14.30 2.17 -2.31
CA LEU A 44 -14.40 1.36 -1.08
C LEU A 44 -13.22 1.50 -0.12
N GLN A 45 -12.08 2.05 -0.58
CA GLN A 45 -10.95 2.36 0.29
C GLN A 45 -10.56 1.17 1.18
N HIS A 46 -10.30 0.02 0.54
CA HIS A 46 -10.08 -1.28 1.20
C HIS A 46 -8.90 -1.29 2.18
N TRP A 47 -7.96 -0.37 2.03
CA TRP A 47 -6.70 -0.33 2.78
C TRP A 47 -6.88 -0.07 4.27
N ARG A 48 -6.08 -0.78 5.08
CA ARG A 48 -5.90 -0.60 6.52
C ARG A 48 -4.40 -0.57 6.79
N LEU A 49 -3.93 0.50 7.37
CA LEU A 49 -2.50 0.77 7.51
C LEU A 49 -2.08 0.54 8.96
N LEU A 50 -1.15 -0.38 9.17
CA LEU A 50 -0.44 -0.49 10.44
C LEU A 50 0.92 0.20 10.31
N VAL A 51 1.06 1.37 10.93
CA VAL A 51 2.35 2.05 11.06
C VAL A 51 3.06 1.50 12.28
N VAL A 52 4.22 0.89 12.10
CA VAL A 52 4.96 0.25 13.17
C VAL A 52 6.10 1.17 13.62
N ASP A 53 5.95 1.83 14.76
CA ASP A 53 6.97 2.69 15.37
C ASP A 53 7.72 2.00 16.54
N ASP A 54 7.11 0.99 17.18
CA ASP A 54 7.72 0.27 18.30
C ASP A 54 8.91 -0.57 17.84
N VAL A 55 10.05 -0.38 18.51
CA VAL A 55 11.33 -1.04 18.16
C VAL A 55 11.24 -2.56 18.32
N LYS A 56 10.59 -3.05 19.38
CA LYS A 56 10.47 -4.50 19.65
C LYS A 56 9.58 -5.15 18.59
N GLN A 57 8.51 -4.47 18.21
CA GLN A 57 7.60 -4.92 17.15
C GLN A 57 8.31 -4.98 15.79
N ARG A 58 9.14 -3.97 15.45
CA ARG A 58 9.96 -4.00 14.24
C ARG A 58 10.98 -5.14 14.24
N GLN A 59 11.61 -5.40 15.39
CA GLN A 59 12.53 -6.54 15.54
C GLN A 59 11.83 -7.89 15.38
N ALA A 60 10.61 -8.03 15.93
CA ALA A 60 9.78 -9.22 15.74
C ALA A 60 9.42 -9.42 14.27
N LEU A 61 8.97 -8.36 13.59
CA LEU A 61 8.67 -8.37 12.14
C LEU A 61 9.91 -8.69 11.29
N ARG A 62 11.08 -8.18 11.65
CA ARG A 62 12.33 -8.47 10.94
C ARG A 62 12.68 -9.96 10.98
N LYS A 63 12.46 -10.65 12.10
CA LYS A 63 12.72 -12.09 12.23
C LYS A 63 11.89 -12.91 11.25
N VAL A 64 10.62 -12.57 11.07
CA VAL A 64 9.70 -13.25 10.13
C VAL A 64 9.73 -12.62 8.73
N GLY A 65 10.40 -11.48 8.58
CA GLY A 65 10.61 -10.73 7.35
C GLY A 65 11.95 -11.03 6.68
N TRP A 66 12.49 -12.25 6.84
CA TRP A 66 13.72 -12.73 6.22
C TRP A 66 14.93 -11.85 6.51
N ASP A 67 15.02 -11.33 7.73
CA ASP A 67 16.08 -10.43 8.24
C ASP A 67 16.34 -9.20 7.36
N GLN A 68 15.32 -8.67 6.70
CA GLN A 68 15.47 -7.50 5.85
C GLN A 68 15.70 -6.23 6.69
N PRO A 69 16.84 -5.54 6.54
CA PRO A 69 17.19 -4.39 7.39
C PRO A 69 16.22 -3.21 7.23
N GLN A 70 15.55 -3.06 6.08
CA GLN A 70 14.58 -1.99 5.85
C GLN A 70 13.47 -1.97 6.91
N ILE A 71 13.13 -3.14 7.49
CA ILE A 71 12.08 -3.28 8.51
C ILE A 71 12.44 -2.51 9.79
N THR A 72 13.72 -2.54 10.18
CA THR A 72 14.20 -1.85 11.39
C THR A 72 14.76 -0.46 11.12
N ASP A 73 15.42 -0.26 9.97
CA ASP A 73 16.27 0.89 9.73
C ASP A 73 15.53 2.06 9.03
N SER A 74 14.35 1.80 8.45
CA SER A 74 13.52 2.86 7.87
C SER A 74 12.92 3.78 8.94
N ALA A 75 12.72 5.06 8.61
CA ALA A 75 12.09 6.03 9.51
C ALA A 75 10.60 5.75 9.73
N MET A 76 9.92 5.11 8.78
CA MET A 76 8.53 4.66 8.86
C MET A 76 8.40 3.29 8.20
N LEU A 77 7.81 2.34 8.92
CA LEU A 77 7.42 1.04 8.39
C LEU A 77 5.90 0.94 8.40
N ILE A 78 5.32 0.57 7.28
CA ILE A 78 3.89 0.35 7.12
C ILE A 78 3.64 -1.10 6.71
N VAL A 79 2.79 -1.82 7.44
CA VAL A 79 2.16 -3.04 6.94
C VAL A 79 0.85 -2.62 6.30
N LEU A 80 0.80 -2.66 4.97
CA LEU A 80 -0.39 -2.36 4.20
C LEU A 80 -1.27 -3.59 4.15
N CYS A 81 -2.35 -3.53 4.90
CA CYS A 81 -3.42 -4.52 4.91
C CYS A 81 -4.64 -4.00 4.16
N ALA A 82 -5.58 -4.89 3.91
CA ALA A 82 -6.88 -4.53 3.36
C ALA A 82 -7.99 -5.34 4.03
N ASP A 83 -9.13 -4.69 4.23
CA ASP A 83 -10.35 -5.25 4.74
C ASP A 83 -11.14 -5.90 3.59
N ILE A 84 -11.32 -7.23 3.67
CA ILE A 84 -12.02 -8.02 2.65
C ILE A 84 -13.52 -7.72 2.67
N ASN A 85 -14.06 -7.32 3.82
CA ASN A 85 -15.49 -7.13 4.05
C ASN A 85 -15.98 -5.68 3.90
N VAL A 86 -15.11 -4.74 3.54
CA VAL A 86 -15.47 -3.32 3.44
C VAL A 86 -16.64 -3.06 2.48
N TRP A 87 -16.78 -3.88 1.44
CA TRP A 87 -17.87 -3.80 0.46
C TRP A 87 -19.26 -4.04 1.09
N GLU A 88 -19.32 -4.77 2.21
CA GLU A 88 -20.55 -5.03 2.94
C GLU A 88 -20.71 -4.10 4.14
N SER A 89 -19.64 -3.87 4.90
CA SER A 89 -19.67 -3.09 6.15
C SER A 89 -19.73 -1.58 5.94
N GLU A 90 -19.01 -1.03 4.96
CA GLU A 90 -18.78 0.40 4.87
C GLU A 90 -19.41 1.08 3.63
N VAL A 91 -19.96 0.33 2.68
CA VAL A 91 -20.46 0.91 1.42
C VAL A 91 -21.50 2.03 1.65
N LYS A 92 -22.40 1.86 2.62
CA LYS A 92 -23.42 2.87 2.93
C LYS A 92 -22.82 4.15 3.51
N THR A 93 -21.82 4.02 4.39
CA THR A 93 -21.09 5.13 4.99
C THR A 93 -20.30 5.88 3.93
N ILE A 94 -19.62 5.16 3.03
CA ILE A 94 -18.81 5.76 1.96
C ILE A 94 -19.69 6.56 0.99
N TRP A 95 -20.89 6.10 0.72
CA TRP A 95 -21.83 6.74 -0.22
C TRP A 95 -22.90 7.59 0.47
N GLN A 96 -22.76 7.89 1.78
CA GLN A 96 -23.80 8.60 2.57
C GLN A 96 -24.17 9.99 2.01
N ASP A 97 -23.20 10.71 1.45
CA ASP A 97 -23.39 12.09 0.94
C ASP A 97 -23.88 12.10 -0.52
N ALA A 98 -24.04 10.96 -1.16
CA ALA A 98 -24.62 10.86 -2.50
C ALA A 98 -26.15 11.01 -2.45
N ASN A 99 -26.76 11.39 -3.58
CA ASN A 99 -28.21 11.36 -3.74
C ASN A 99 -28.75 9.96 -3.36
N PRO A 100 -29.87 9.85 -2.59
CA PRO A 100 -30.41 8.57 -2.12
C PRO A 100 -30.58 7.51 -3.21
N GLU A 101 -31.10 7.87 -4.38
CA GLU A 101 -31.26 6.94 -5.50
C GLU A 101 -29.91 6.42 -6.00
N VAL A 102 -28.92 7.30 -6.16
CA VAL A 102 -27.56 6.94 -6.57
C VAL A 102 -26.92 6.02 -5.53
N ARG A 103 -27.05 6.33 -4.24
CA ARG A 103 -26.54 5.51 -3.15
C ARG A 103 -27.14 4.10 -3.20
N ASP A 104 -28.45 3.97 -3.34
CA ASP A 104 -29.13 2.67 -3.36
C ASP A 104 -28.74 1.85 -4.59
N ILE A 105 -28.59 2.47 -5.76
CA ILE A 105 -28.05 1.83 -6.97
C ILE A 105 -26.62 1.35 -6.72
N MET A 106 -25.75 2.18 -6.14
CA MET A 106 -24.36 1.83 -5.90
C MET A 106 -24.23 0.73 -4.85
N CYS A 107 -25.02 0.76 -3.78
CA CYS A 107 -25.04 -0.32 -2.80
C CYS A 107 -25.44 -1.66 -3.44
N SER A 108 -26.46 -1.65 -4.30
CA SER A 108 -26.90 -2.86 -5.02
C SER A 108 -25.86 -3.35 -6.02
N ALA A 109 -25.18 -2.44 -6.72
CA ALA A 109 -24.13 -2.78 -7.68
C ALA A 109 -22.91 -3.39 -6.97
N VAL A 110 -22.50 -2.81 -5.85
CA VAL A 110 -21.40 -3.33 -5.01
C VAL A 110 -21.75 -4.72 -4.50
N ASP A 111 -22.95 -4.92 -3.95
CA ASP A 111 -23.41 -6.21 -3.48
C ASP A 111 -23.35 -7.27 -4.59
N SER A 112 -23.92 -6.95 -5.76
CA SER A 112 -23.92 -7.87 -6.92
C SER A 112 -22.52 -8.18 -7.43
N TYR A 113 -21.58 -7.23 -7.31
CA TYR A 113 -20.20 -7.39 -7.76
C TYR A 113 -19.38 -8.28 -6.83
N TYR A 114 -19.57 -8.16 -5.50
CA TYR A 114 -18.72 -8.82 -4.49
C TYR A 114 -19.35 -10.06 -3.84
N ARG A 115 -20.68 -10.10 -3.65
CA ARG A 115 -21.35 -11.16 -2.86
C ARG A 115 -21.12 -12.52 -3.47
N ASN A 116 -20.69 -13.47 -2.60
CA ASN A 116 -20.37 -14.85 -2.97
C ASN A 116 -19.25 -15.01 -4.02
N LYS A 117 -18.38 -14.01 -4.16
CA LYS A 117 -17.27 -14.04 -5.12
C LYS A 117 -15.92 -13.78 -4.44
N PRO A 118 -15.40 -14.74 -3.64
CA PRO A 118 -14.20 -14.54 -2.82
C PRO A 118 -12.96 -14.16 -3.66
N GLN A 119 -12.86 -14.67 -4.90
CA GLN A 119 -11.77 -14.30 -5.79
C GLN A 119 -11.85 -12.82 -6.19
N VAL A 120 -13.03 -12.31 -6.50
CA VAL A 120 -13.23 -10.88 -6.82
C VAL A 120 -12.89 -10.01 -5.62
N GLN A 121 -13.36 -10.39 -4.42
CA GLN A 121 -13.04 -9.68 -3.18
C GLN A 121 -11.52 -9.58 -2.99
N ARG A 122 -10.81 -10.70 -3.15
CA ARG A 122 -9.36 -10.75 -3.02
C ARG A 122 -8.65 -9.92 -4.10
N ASP A 123 -9.06 -10.05 -5.35
CA ASP A 123 -8.43 -9.34 -6.46
C ASP A 123 -8.57 -7.83 -6.32
N GLU A 124 -9.75 -7.35 -5.90
CA GLU A 124 -10.00 -5.92 -5.74
C GLU A 124 -9.20 -5.31 -4.58
N ILE A 125 -9.07 -6.00 -3.45
CA ILE A 125 -8.22 -5.49 -2.36
C ILE A 125 -6.76 -5.39 -2.80
N MET A 126 -6.25 -6.35 -3.58
CA MET A 126 -4.86 -6.32 -4.07
C MET A 126 -4.64 -5.23 -5.12
N ARG A 127 -5.60 -5.01 -6.05
CA ARG A 127 -5.56 -3.89 -7.00
C ARG A 127 -5.55 -2.54 -6.27
N SER A 128 -6.47 -2.34 -5.34
CA SER A 128 -6.58 -1.12 -4.53
C SER A 128 -5.31 -0.87 -3.71
N ALA A 129 -4.76 -1.91 -3.08
CA ALA A 129 -3.52 -1.81 -2.32
C ALA A 129 -2.31 -1.44 -3.20
N GLY A 130 -2.24 -1.99 -4.42
CA GLY A 130 -1.20 -1.63 -5.39
C GLY A 130 -1.26 -0.15 -5.81
N LEU A 131 -2.47 0.36 -6.07
CA LEU A 131 -2.70 1.78 -6.36
C LEU A 131 -2.28 2.66 -5.17
N PHE A 132 -2.69 2.29 -3.95
CA PHE A 132 -2.33 3.00 -2.73
C PHE A 132 -0.82 3.02 -2.50
N ALA A 133 -0.16 1.86 -2.60
CA ALA A 133 1.28 1.74 -2.42
C ALA A 133 2.05 2.62 -3.40
N GLN A 134 1.65 2.64 -4.68
CA GLN A 134 2.30 3.48 -5.68
C GLN A 134 2.08 4.97 -5.40
N THR A 135 0.85 5.38 -5.07
CA THR A 135 0.53 6.78 -4.71
C THR A 135 1.39 7.22 -3.53
N LEU A 136 1.40 6.45 -2.44
CA LEU A 136 2.18 6.74 -1.23
C LEU A 136 3.68 6.88 -1.52
N MET A 137 4.25 5.96 -2.33
CA MET A 137 5.67 6.01 -2.69
C MET A 137 6.03 7.22 -3.56
N LEU A 138 5.12 7.69 -4.42
CA LEU A 138 5.33 8.90 -5.22
C LEU A 138 5.25 10.15 -4.36
N LEU A 139 4.28 10.22 -3.44
CA LEU A 139 4.18 11.31 -2.46
C LEU A 139 5.40 11.36 -1.51
N ALA A 140 5.90 10.18 -1.09
CA ALA A 140 7.14 10.11 -0.33
C ALA A 140 8.34 10.65 -1.13
N GLN A 141 8.45 10.27 -2.40
CA GLN A 141 9.52 10.75 -3.29
C GLN A 141 9.43 12.26 -3.52
N GLU A 142 8.24 12.80 -3.65
CA GLU A 142 8.00 14.25 -3.80
C GLU A 142 8.51 15.02 -2.57
N ARG A 143 8.33 14.47 -1.37
CA ARG A 143 8.81 15.01 -0.10
C ARG A 143 10.30 14.70 0.19
N GLY A 144 11.01 14.10 -0.76
CA GLY A 144 12.44 13.79 -0.64
C GLY A 144 12.76 12.56 0.20
N PHE A 145 11.77 11.69 0.44
CA PHE A 145 11.97 10.40 1.09
C PHE A 145 12.14 9.28 0.07
N ASP A 146 13.00 8.34 0.40
CA ASP A 146 13.14 7.08 -0.31
C ASP A 146 12.14 6.05 0.21
N SER A 147 11.79 5.06 -0.64
CA SER A 147 10.85 4.01 -0.27
C SER A 147 11.26 2.65 -0.79
N CYS A 148 10.74 1.59 -0.15
CA CYS A 148 10.88 0.22 -0.61
C CYS A 148 9.58 -0.55 -0.36
N PRO A 149 8.86 -0.97 -1.42
CA PRO A 149 7.80 -1.95 -1.27
C PRO A 149 8.41 -3.34 -1.08
N MET A 150 7.83 -4.15 -0.20
CA MET A 150 8.31 -5.48 0.17
C MET A 150 7.14 -6.46 0.27
N ASP A 151 7.29 -7.63 -0.35
CA ASP A 151 6.39 -8.78 -0.25
C ASP A 151 7.15 -10.09 0.06
N GLY A 152 8.48 -9.99 0.15
CA GLY A 152 9.36 -11.11 0.52
C GLY A 152 9.40 -11.30 2.04
N PHE A 153 8.38 -11.93 2.63
CA PHE A 153 8.28 -12.28 4.05
C PHE A 153 7.28 -13.43 4.24
N ASP A 154 7.27 -14.04 5.44
CA ASP A 154 6.26 -15.02 5.80
C ASP A 154 4.95 -14.32 6.19
N PHE A 155 3.96 -14.37 5.30
CA PHE A 155 2.66 -13.72 5.50
C PHE A 155 1.91 -14.24 6.72
N ALA A 156 1.97 -15.55 7.00
CA ALA A 156 1.27 -16.15 8.13
C ALA A 156 1.91 -15.74 9.47
N GLU A 157 3.24 -15.76 9.54
CA GLU A 157 3.96 -15.33 10.75
C GLU A 157 3.88 -13.81 10.97
N VAL A 158 3.87 -13.00 9.90
CA VAL A 158 3.61 -11.56 10.02
C VAL A 158 2.20 -11.31 10.53
N ALA A 159 1.19 -12.00 10.00
CA ALA A 159 -0.20 -11.87 10.45
C ALA A 159 -0.34 -12.17 11.96
N LYS A 160 0.28 -13.24 12.45
CA LYS A 160 0.34 -13.56 13.89
C LYS A 160 1.05 -12.46 14.68
N THR A 161 2.21 -11.99 14.19
CA THR A 161 3.04 -11.00 14.88
C THR A 161 2.32 -9.67 15.06
N ILE A 162 1.44 -9.28 14.13
CA ILE A 162 0.66 -8.03 14.21
C ILE A 162 -0.76 -8.22 14.74
N ASN A 163 -1.15 -9.43 15.16
CA ASN A 163 -2.52 -9.77 15.55
C ASN A 163 -3.54 -9.36 14.49
N LEU A 164 -3.29 -9.75 13.22
CA LEU A 164 -4.15 -9.38 12.10
C LEU A 164 -5.57 -9.92 12.28
N PRO A 165 -6.63 -9.10 12.15
CA PRO A 165 -8.00 -9.59 12.15
C PRO A 165 -8.27 -10.58 11.01
N ASP A 166 -9.13 -11.58 11.24
CA ASP A 166 -9.40 -12.66 10.26
C ASP A 166 -9.94 -12.17 8.91
N HIS A 167 -10.67 -11.05 8.93
CA HIS A 167 -11.22 -10.44 7.71
C HIS A 167 -10.28 -9.44 7.03
N TYR A 168 -9.03 -9.34 7.49
CA TYR A 168 -8.00 -8.55 6.83
C TYR A 168 -7.01 -9.44 6.08
N ALA A 169 -6.45 -8.91 5.02
CA ALA A 169 -5.33 -9.53 4.32
C ALA A 169 -4.13 -8.58 4.26
N ILE A 170 -2.93 -9.12 4.45
CA ILE A 170 -1.71 -8.36 4.21
C ILE A 170 -1.47 -8.29 2.71
N CYS A 171 -1.28 -7.08 2.18
CA CYS A 171 -0.99 -6.85 0.78
C CYS A 171 0.52 -6.76 0.54
N LEU A 172 1.20 -5.89 1.27
CA LEU A 172 2.67 -5.73 1.24
C LEU A 172 3.13 -4.88 2.43
N MET A 173 4.44 -4.80 2.65
CA MET A 173 5.03 -3.78 3.54
C MET A 173 5.64 -2.64 2.72
N ILE A 174 5.70 -1.44 3.30
CA ILE A 174 6.35 -0.27 2.72
C ILE A 174 7.28 0.33 3.77
N ALA A 175 8.57 0.38 3.46
CA ALA A 175 9.57 1.10 4.24
C ALA A 175 9.79 2.47 3.61
N ILE A 176 9.79 3.54 4.44
CA ILE A 176 10.01 4.93 4.00
C ILE A 176 11.05 5.57 4.92
N GLY A 177 11.97 6.34 4.34
CA GLY A 177 13.02 7.01 5.10
C GLY A 177 14.06 7.68 4.21
N LYS A 178 15.26 7.87 4.72
CA LYS A 178 16.40 8.38 3.96
C LYS A 178 17.31 7.22 3.55
N GLY A 179 17.53 7.04 2.25
CA GLY A 179 18.41 6.01 1.73
C GLY A 179 19.88 6.29 2.03
N LYS A 180 20.66 5.24 2.29
CA LYS A 180 22.11 5.25 2.36
C LYS A 180 22.71 4.82 1.01
N GLY A 181 23.64 5.62 0.50
CA GLY A 181 24.33 5.28 -0.74
C GLY A 181 23.49 5.44 -2.00
N LYS A 182 23.98 4.87 -3.10
CA LYS A 182 23.28 4.89 -4.40
C LYS A 182 22.35 3.69 -4.51
N PRO A 183 21.12 3.89 -5.02
CA PRO A 183 20.24 2.76 -5.30
C PRO A 183 20.84 1.85 -6.38
N PHE A 184 20.48 0.57 -6.37
CA PHE A 184 20.89 -0.35 -7.42
C PHE A 184 20.51 0.19 -8.82
N PRO A 185 21.32 -0.05 -9.87
CA PRO A 185 20.98 0.37 -11.22
C PRO A 185 19.62 -0.21 -11.65
N ARG A 186 18.90 0.51 -12.52
CA ARG A 186 17.69 -0.03 -13.12
C ARG A 186 18.07 -1.19 -14.03
N LEU A 187 17.45 -2.34 -13.79
CA LEU A 187 17.62 -3.50 -14.65
C LEU A 187 16.86 -3.33 -15.96
N GLY A 188 17.08 -4.25 -16.89
CA GLY A 188 16.43 -4.28 -18.20
C GLY A 188 14.89 -4.28 -18.10
N LYS A 189 14.26 -3.88 -19.19
CA LYS A 189 12.81 -3.88 -19.37
C LYS A 189 12.44 -4.75 -20.54
N LEU A 190 11.25 -5.31 -20.53
CA LEU A 190 10.67 -5.90 -21.73
C LEU A 190 10.60 -4.86 -22.84
N SER A 191 10.79 -5.26 -24.08
CA SER A 191 10.55 -4.39 -25.23
C SER A 191 9.07 -3.98 -25.28
N PHE A 192 8.81 -2.84 -25.91
CA PHE A 192 7.43 -2.33 -26.09
C PHE A 192 6.52 -3.40 -26.69
N ASP A 193 6.93 -4.04 -27.78
CA ASP A 193 6.14 -5.05 -28.51
C ASP A 193 5.88 -6.35 -27.74
N LYS A 194 6.69 -6.63 -26.68
CA LYS A 194 6.41 -7.74 -25.76
C LYS A 194 5.43 -7.40 -24.67
N ALA A 195 5.30 -6.11 -24.35
CA ALA A 195 4.50 -5.64 -23.24
C ALA A 195 3.17 -5.02 -23.67
N VAL A 196 3.06 -4.60 -24.95
CA VAL A 196 1.90 -3.87 -25.49
C VAL A 196 1.44 -4.55 -26.78
N THR A 197 0.16 -4.84 -26.83
CA THR A 197 -0.56 -5.29 -28.02
C THR A 197 -1.72 -4.34 -28.27
N PHE A 198 -2.01 -4.00 -29.52
CA PHE A 198 -3.14 -3.16 -29.87
C PHE A 198 -4.32 -4.05 -30.31
N ASP A 199 -5.50 -3.62 -29.96
CA ASP A 199 -6.82 -4.16 -30.28
C ASP A 199 -7.08 -5.54 -29.64
N HIS A 200 -6.33 -6.57 -29.94
CA HIS A 200 -6.52 -7.93 -29.44
C HIS A 200 -5.19 -8.71 -29.37
N PHE A 201 -5.10 -9.70 -28.48
CA PHE A 201 -3.98 -10.63 -28.36
C PHE A 201 -4.04 -11.71 -29.43
#